data_2eabf3e26fc54d904b015503d0081014
#
_entry.id   2eabf3e26fc54d904b015503d0081014
#
_cell.length_a   1.000
_cell.length_b   1.000
_cell.length_c   1.000
_cell.angle_alpha   90.00
_cell.angle_beta   90.00
_cell.angle_gamma   90.00
#
_symmetry.space_group_name_H-M   'P 1'
#
loop_
_entity.id
_entity.type
_entity.pdbx_description
1 polymer ?
#
loop_
_entity_poly.entity_id
_entity_poly.type
_entity_poly.pdbx_seq_one_letter_code
_entity_poly.pdbx_strand_id
1 'polypeptide(L)'
;MKFRAIAALTALLLFAPAFGTPRATEAAADKKDLAAELDALKSQVVQLAHQAQDADDYIAIANLQRAYGYYVDKCLWDETADLFAKDGSLEIGLRGVYAGQDHVRKYLHTLPKLEYGMLFNHMQLQPVIDIAPDGKTAWGRWRAFEQFGMLHKAAQWGEGTYENEYVKEDGVWKIKKLHYYMTYYVDYYKGWDQGGLPAPGPLKDFPPDQPTTVQYKLFPDVFVPPYHYKNPVTGK
;
A
#
# COMPACT_ATOMS: atom_id res chain seq x y z
N MET A 1 -23.64 1.14 13.23
CA MET A 1 -23.65 -0.31 13.47
C MET A 1 -25.06 -0.70 13.93
N LYS A 2 -25.81 -1.41 13.11
CA LYS A 2 -27.15 -1.89 13.48
C LYS A 2 -27.09 -3.42 13.53
N PHE A 3 -27.05 -3.95 14.75
CA PHE A 3 -27.26 -5.37 15.00
C PHE A 3 -28.73 -5.71 14.74
N ARG A 4 -28.98 -6.60 13.79
CA ARG A 4 -30.30 -7.22 13.65
C ARG A 4 -30.31 -8.52 14.46
N ALA A 5 -31.08 -8.53 15.53
CA ALA A 5 -31.39 -9.73 16.31
C ALA A 5 -32.30 -10.65 15.49
N ILE A 6 -31.91 -11.90 15.37
CA ILE A 6 -32.75 -12.97 14.80
C ILE A 6 -33.56 -13.54 15.96
N ALA A 7 -34.87 -13.30 15.94
CA ALA A 7 -35.79 -13.90 16.88
C ALA A 7 -36.17 -15.29 16.35
N ALA A 8 -35.81 -16.35 17.07
CA ALA A 8 -36.29 -17.71 16.83
C ALA A 8 -37.69 -17.87 17.43
N LEU A 9 -38.66 -18.09 16.61
CA LEU A 9 -40.04 -18.41 17.00
C LEU A 9 -40.18 -19.93 17.07
N THR A 10 -40.23 -20.48 18.29
CA THR A 10 -40.49 -21.91 18.52
C THR A 10 -42.00 -22.13 18.61
N ALA A 11 -42.62 -22.68 17.56
CA ALA A 11 -43.97 -23.15 17.61
C ALA A 11 -43.96 -24.67 17.82
N LEU A 12 -44.38 -25.10 19.01
CA LEU A 12 -44.56 -26.52 19.37
C LEU A 12 -45.96 -26.95 18.97
N LEU A 13 -46.10 -27.69 17.86
CA LEU A 13 -47.33 -28.37 17.48
C LEU A 13 -47.17 -29.87 17.69
N LEU A 14 -47.86 -30.38 18.70
CA LEU A 14 -48.05 -31.81 18.96
C LEU A 14 -49.01 -32.40 17.93
N PHE A 15 -48.47 -33.16 16.97
CA PHE A 15 -49.27 -34.07 16.12
C PHE A 15 -48.79 -35.50 16.33
N ALA A 16 -49.75 -36.41 16.55
CA ALA A 16 -49.51 -37.82 16.69
C ALA A 16 -48.93 -38.43 15.39
N PRO A 17 -47.99 -39.40 15.45
CA PRO A 17 -47.40 -39.92 14.25
C PRO A 17 -48.28 -40.93 13.54
N ALA A 18 -48.74 -40.61 12.34
CA ALA A 18 -49.08 -41.63 11.36
C ALA A 18 -47.76 -42.21 10.82
N PHE A 19 -47.41 -43.44 11.20
CA PHE A 19 -46.29 -44.17 10.62
C PHE A 19 -46.55 -44.50 9.15
N GLY A 20 -46.26 -43.56 8.28
CA GLY A 20 -46.08 -43.78 6.86
C GLY A 20 -44.60 -43.93 6.55
N THR A 21 -44.18 -45.04 5.93
CA THR A 21 -42.80 -45.18 5.44
C THR A 21 -42.47 -44.04 4.50
N PRO A 22 -41.37 -43.29 4.73
CA PRO A 22 -41.02 -42.19 3.84
C PRO A 22 -40.77 -42.74 2.42
N ARG A 23 -41.43 -42.15 1.45
CA ARG A 23 -41.28 -42.52 0.05
C ARG A 23 -39.82 -42.21 -0.36
N ALA A 24 -39.24 -43.15 -1.15
CA ALA A 24 -37.86 -43.01 -1.68
C ALA A 24 -37.64 -41.68 -2.42
N THR A 25 -38.69 -41.04 -2.89
CA THR A 25 -38.68 -39.70 -3.53
C THR A 25 -38.41 -38.54 -2.53
N GLU A 26 -38.92 -38.58 -1.30
CA GLU A 26 -38.64 -37.54 -0.29
C GLU A 26 -37.18 -37.62 0.19
N ALA A 27 -36.65 -38.81 0.45
CA ALA A 27 -35.27 -39.01 0.84
C ALA A 27 -34.26 -38.60 -0.27
N ALA A 28 -34.68 -38.69 -1.55
CA ALA A 28 -33.87 -38.22 -2.67
C ALA A 28 -33.92 -36.68 -2.83
N ALA A 29 -35.07 -36.06 -2.55
CA ALA A 29 -35.22 -34.60 -2.53
C ALA A 29 -34.40 -33.98 -1.39
N ASP A 30 -34.49 -34.49 -0.16
CA ASP A 30 -33.73 -34.06 1.00
C ASP A 30 -32.18 -34.15 0.77
N LYS A 31 -31.72 -35.21 0.12
CA LYS A 31 -30.29 -35.35 -0.25
C LYS A 31 -29.84 -34.33 -1.28
N LYS A 32 -30.71 -33.99 -2.24
CA LYS A 32 -30.39 -32.97 -3.26
C LYS A 32 -30.33 -31.58 -2.64
N ASP A 33 -31.25 -31.25 -1.73
CA ASP A 33 -31.23 -29.96 -1.00
C ASP A 33 -30.01 -29.85 -0.11
N LEU A 34 -29.67 -30.92 0.62
CA LEU A 34 -28.45 -30.94 1.46
C LEU A 34 -27.16 -30.79 0.62
N ALA A 35 -27.11 -31.39 -0.56
CA ALA A 35 -25.96 -31.21 -1.46
C ALA A 35 -25.87 -29.77 -1.97
N ALA A 36 -27.00 -29.14 -2.30
CA ALA A 36 -27.05 -27.75 -2.72
C ALA A 36 -26.63 -26.78 -1.59
N GLU A 37 -27.08 -27.02 -0.35
CA GLU A 37 -26.65 -26.27 0.82
C GLU A 37 -25.15 -26.44 1.08
N LEU A 38 -24.63 -27.66 0.96
CA LEU A 38 -23.20 -27.92 1.12
C LEU A 38 -22.35 -27.16 0.09
N ASP A 39 -22.79 -27.13 -1.16
CA ASP A 39 -22.07 -26.40 -2.22
C ASP A 39 -22.20 -24.90 -2.05
N ALA A 40 -23.30 -24.36 -1.56
CA ALA A 40 -23.47 -22.98 -1.19
C ALA A 40 -22.52 -22.59 -0.02
N LEU A 41 -22.44 -23.43 1.02
CA LEU A 41 -21.53 -23.23 2.15
C LEU A 41 -20.06 -23.27 1.71
N LYS A 42 -19.67 -24.23 0.86
CA LYS A 42 -18.31 -24.26 0.30
C LYS A 42 -17.97 -22.97 -0.45
N SER A 43 -18.89 -22.48 -1.26
CA SER A 43 -18.73 -21.23 -2.00
C SER A 43 -18.56 -20.02 -1.06
N GLN A 44 -19.35 -19.96 0.01
CA GLN A 44 -19.22 -18.92 1.03
C GLN A 44 -17.87 -18.99 1.77
N VAL A 45 -17.42 -20.21 2.11
CA VAL A 45 -16.10 -20.40 2.76
C VAL A 45 -14.99 -19.92 1.85
N VAL A 46 -15.01 -20.24 0.57
CA VAL A 46 -14.01 -19.75 -0.40
C VAL A 46 -14.05 -18.23 -0.49
N GLN A 47 -15.23 -17.62 -0.57
CA GLN A 47 -15.36 -16.16 -0.61
C GLN A 47 -14.82 -15.50 0.66
N LEU A 48 -15.15 -16.04 1.84
CA LEU A 48 -14.65 -15.52 3.11
C LEU A 48 -13.12 -15.68 3.24
N ALA A 49 -12.57 -16.79 2.74
CA ALA A 49 -11.12 -16.99 2.71
C ALA A 49 -10.42 -15.95 1.83
N HIS A 50 -10.98 -15.60 0.66
CA HIS A 50 -10.46 -14.51 -0.17
C HIS A 50 -10.54 -13.15 0.54
N GLN A 51 -11.67 -12.83 1.14
CA GLN A 51 -11.80 -11.56 1.88
C GLN A 51 -10.83 -11.45 3.06
N ALA A 52 -10.60 -12.57 3.77
CA ALA A 52 -9.61 -12.61 4.85
C ALA A 52 -8.18 -12.42 4.30
N GLN A 53 -7.84 -13.07 3.19
CA GLN A 53 -6.54 -12.92 2.54
C GLN A 53 -6.31 -11.48 2.05
N ASP A 54 -7.32 -10.84 1.46
CA ASP A 54 -7.24 -9.45 1.01
C ASP A 54 -6.98 -8.49 2.20
N ALA A 55 -7.61 -8.76 3.34
CA ALA A 55 -7.39 -7.98 4.56
C ALA A 55 -5.98 -8.17 5.12
N ASP A 56 -5.47 -9.40 5.13
CA ASP A 56 -4.10 -9.72 5.55
C ASP A 56 -3.07 -9.07 4.60
N ASP A 57 -3.32 -9.12 3.30
CA ASP A 57 -2.47 -8.52 2.28
C ASP A 57 -2.46 -6.99 2.39
N TYR A 58 -3.60 -6.35 2.65
CA TYR A 58 -3.67 -4.92 2.95
C TYR A 58 -2.78 -4.55 4.14
N ILE A 59 -2.86 -5.31 5.22
CA ILE A 59 -2.06 -5.08 6.44
C ILE A 59 -0.57 -5.28 6.13
N ALA A 60 -0.22 -6.32 5.38
CA ALA A 60 1.17 -6.62 5.01
C ALA A 60 1.78 -5.50 4.16
N ILE A 61 1.08 -5.01 3.14
CA ILE A 61 1.52 -3.90 2.29
C ILE A 61 1.63 -2.61 3.12
N ALA A 62 0.65 -2.35 4.00
CA ALA A 62 0.70 -1.18 4.87
C ALA A 62 1.90 -1.23 5.82
N ASN A 63 2.25 -2.40 6.37
CA ASN A 63 3.41 -2.57 7.23
C ASN A 63 4.73 -2.47 6.45
N LEU A 64 4.77 -2.98 5.22
CA LEU A 64 5.92 -2.85 4.32
C LEU A 64 6.26 -1.36 4.09
N GLN A 65 5.26 -0.53 3.73
CA GLN A 65 5.49 0.89 3.50
C GLN A 65 5.81 1.67 4.78
N ARG A 66 5.22 1.31 5.91
CA ARG A 66 5.58 1.89 7.21
C ARG A 66 7.01 1.57 7.59
N ALA A 67 7.45 0.33 7.37
CA ALA A 67 8.84 -0.09 7.60
C ALA A 67 9.80 0.71 6.72
N TYR A 68 9.46 0.96 5.44
CA TYR A 68 10.22 1.84 4.56
C TYR A 68 10.46 3.21 5.21
N GLY A 69 9.40 3.87 5.72
CA GLY A 69 9.53 5.16 6.40
C GLY A 69 10.47 5.09 7.60
N TYR A 70 10.30 4.12 8.50
CA TYR A 70 11.13 3.96 9.68
C TYR A 70 12.59 3.63 9.37
N TYR A 71 12.88 2.86 8.32
CA TYR A 71 14.25 2.56 7.91
C TYR A 71 14.92 3.80 7.30
N VAL A 72 14.20 4.54 6.47
CA VAL A 72 14.66 5.81 5.92
C VAL A 72 14.93 6.83 7.03
N ASP A 73 14.08 6.94 8.07
CA ASP A 73 14.29 7.83 9.22
C ASP A 73 15.62 7.59 9.91
N LYS A 74 16.14 6.38 9.86
CA LYS A 74 17.38 5.99 10.54
C LYS A 74 18.53 5.72 9.59
N CYS A 75 18.36 6.09 8.31
CA CYS A 75 19.38 5.86 7.28
C CYS A 75 19.83 4.38 7.21
N LEU A 76 18.91 3.45 7.47
CA LEU A 76 19.12 2.00 7.38
C LEU A 76 18.98 1.59 5.90
N TRP A 77 19.99 1.93 5.11
CA TRP A 77 19.89 1.85 3.65
C TRP A 77 19.84 0.43 3.11
N ASP A 78 20.48 -0.53 3.77
CA ASP A 78 20.41 -1.93 3.40
C ASP A 78 19.03 -2.51 3.68
N GLU A 79 18.49 -2.27 4.86
CA GLU A 79 17.14 -2.68 5.26
C GLU A 79 16.08 -2.02 4.36
N THR A 80 16.28 -0.77 3.99
CA THR A 80 15.41 -0.07 3.04
C THR A 80 15.43 -0.73 1.66
N ALA A 81 16.61 -1.08 1.16
CA ALA A 81 16.77 -1.74 -0.14
C ALA A 81 16.19 -3.16 -0.16
N ASP A 82 16.27 -3.89 0.96
CA ASP A 82 15.73 -5.24 1.10
C ASP A 82 14.20 -5.31 0.97
N LEU A 83 13.50 -4.19 1.13
CA LEU A 83 12.06 -4.10 0.91
C LEU A 83 11.66 -4.18 -0.57
N PHE A 84 12.60 -3.97 -1.48
CA PHE A 84 12.33 -3.99 -2.92
C PHE A 84 12.37 -5.40 -3.50
N ALA A 85 11.56 -5.64 -4.53
CA ALA A 85 11.70 -6.80 -5.39
C ALA A 85 13.05 -6.79 -6.12
N LYS A 86 13.56 -7.94 -6.56
CA LYS A 86 14.87 -8.00 -7.24
C LYS A 86 14.94 -7.10 -8.47
N ASP A 87 13.85 -6.99 -9.20
CA ASP A 87 13.69 -6.11 -10.35
C ASP A 87 12.86 -4.85 -10.01
N GLY A 88 12.80 -4.51 -8.72
CA GLY A 88 12.13 -3.32 -8.24
C GLY A 88 12.84 -2.03 -8.64
N SER A 89 12.14 -0.91 -8.63
CA SER A 89 12.69 0.38 -9.01
C SER A 89 12.32 1.49 -8.04
N LEU A 90 13.16 2.54 -8.03
CA LEU A 90 12.99 3.73 -7.21
C LEU A 90 13.09 4.97 -8.09
N GLU A 91 12.10 5.87 -7.99
CA GLU A 91 12.09 7.18 -8.61
C GLU A 91 11.68 8.24 -7.57
N ILE A 92 12.55 9.19 -7.30
CA ILE A 92 12.32 10.25 -6.32
C ILE A 92 12.40 11.61 -6.99
N GLY A 93 11.27 12.30 -7.04
CA GLY A 93 11.18 13.62 -7.66
C GLY A 93 11.62 13.59 -9.11
N LEU A 94 12.54 14.50 -9.48
CA LEU A 94 13.08 14.60 -10.85
C LEU A 94 14.47 13.98 -10.98
N ARG A 95 14.86 13.07 -10.08
CA ARG A 95 16.19 12.44 -10.10
C ARG A 95 16.37 11.39 -11.17
N GLY A 96 15.28 10.84 -11.70
CA GLY A 96 15.27 9.71 -12.62
C GLY A 96 15.07 8.37 -11.92
N VAL A 97 15.13 7.29 -12.66
CA VAL A 97 14.80 5.93 -12.22
C VAL A 97 16.07 5.13 -11.94
N TYR A 98 16.15 4.53 -10.78
CA TYR A 98 17.15 3.52 -10.40
C TYR A 98 16.47 2.15 -10.44
N ALA A 99 16.91 1.27 -11.35
CA ALA A 99 16.26 0.00 -11.65
C ALA A 99 17.03 -1.21 -11.13
N GLY A 100 16.31 -2.11 -10.46
CA GLY A 100 16.87 -3.28 -9.78
C GLY A 100 17.30 -2.99 -8.34
N GLN A 101 17.01 -3.95 -7.44
CA GLN A 101 17.27 -3.84 -6.00
C GLN A 101 18.71 -3.42 -5.69
N ASP A 102 19.70 -4.00 -6.38
CA ASP A 102 21.11 -3.68 -6.16
C ASP A 102 21.44 -2.23 -6.55
N HIS A 103 20.82 -1.71 -7.61
CA HIS A 103 21.04 -0.33 -8.02
C HIS A 103 20.31 0.65 -7.11
N VAL A 104 19.12 0.30 -6.64
CA VAL A 104 18.41 1.03 -5.57
C VAL A 104 19.27 1.10 -4.31
N ARG A 105 19.88 -0.02 -3.88
CA ARG A 105 20.78 -0.06 -2.73
C ARG A 105 21.95 0.89 -2.87
N LYS A 106 22.63 0.86 -4.03
CA LYS A 106 23.75 1.77 -4.31
C LYS A 106 23.32 3.24 -4.27
N TYR A 107 22.16 3.57 -4.84
CA TYR A 107 21.60 4.91 -4.75
C TYR A 107 21.35 5.33 -3.30
N LEU A 108 20.71 4.49 -2.50
CA LEU A 108 20.43 4.78 -1.10
C LEU A 108 21.72 5.05 -0.30
N HIS A 109 22.80 4.32 -0.59
CA HIS A 109 24.11 4.56 0.02
C HIS A 109 24.79 5.86 -0.44
N THR A 110 24.26 6.58 -1.45
CA THR A 110 24.69 7.96 -1.76
C THR A 110 24.09 8.99 -0.82
N LEU A 111 23.04 8.62 -0.08
CA LEU A 111 22.36 9.49 0.88
C LEU A 111 23.15 9.57 2.20
N PRO A 112 22.86 10.57 3.04
CA PRO A 112 23.58 10.76 4.30
C PRO A 112 23.52 9.53 5.21
N LYS A 113 24.53 9.39 6.07
CA LYS A 113 24.50 8.49 7.23
C LYS A 113 23.97 9.24 8.43
N LEU A 114 23.21 8.55 9.28
CA LEU A 114 22.72 9.15 10.51
C LEU A 114 23.89 9.52 11.44
N GLU A 115 23.90 10.76 11.91
CA GLU A 115 24.92 11.26 12.83
C GLU A 115 24.31 12.17 13.92
N TYR A 116 25.10 12.48 14.95
CA TYR A 116 24.65 13.36 16.04
C TYR A 116 24.18 14.72 15.51
N GLY A 117 23.02 15.16 15.99
CA GLY A 117 22.39 16.41 15.58
C GLY A 117 21.57 16.33 14.30
N MET A 118 21.59 15.21 13.59
CA MET A 118 20.79 15.02 12.39
C MET A 118 19.35 14.63 12.73
N LEU A 119 18.40 15.31 12.10
CA LEU A 119 17.00 14.88 12.01
C LEU A 119 16.72 14.43 10.58
N PHE A 120 16.26 13.21 10.44
CA PHE A 120 15.80 12.66 9.17
C PHE A 120 14.51 11.90 9.47
N ASN A 121 13.37 12.54 9.24
CA ASN A 121 12.05 12.01 9.56
C ASN A 121 11.21 11.96 8.28
N HIS A 122 10.64 10.79 7.99
CA HIS A 122 10.02 10.49 6.70
C HIS A 122 8.70 9.74 6.88
N MET A 123 7.70 10.46 7.37
CA MET A 123 6.40 9.89 7.71
C MET A 123 5.64 9.38 6.49
N GLN A 124 5.07 8.18 6.60
CA GLN A 124 4.23 7.54 5.60
C GLN A 124 2.78 7.55 6.08
N LEU A 125 1.93 8.37 5.46
CA LEU A 125 0.59 8.70 5.96
C LEU A 125 -0.51 8.37 4.94
N GLN A 126 -1.75 8.21 5.41
CA GLN A 126 -2.98 8.19 4.63
C GLN A 126 -2.97 7.18 3.46
N PRO A 127 -2.80 5.87 3.70
CA PRO A 127 -2.79 4.90 2.62
C PRO A 127 -4.14 4.77 1.91
N VAL A 128 -4.07 4.66 0.57
CA VAL A 128 -5.12 4.05 -0.26
C VAL A 128 -4.44 2.91 -1.00
N ILE A 129 -4.89 1.67 -0.75
CA ILE A 129 -4.26 0.46 -1.27
C ILE A 129 -5.31 -0.34 -2.02
N ASP A 130 -5.02 -0.68 -3.28
CA ASP A 130 -5.82 -1.56 -4.13
C ASP A 130 -5.02 -2.82 -4.45
N ILE A 131 -5.59 -3.98 -4.14
CA ILE A 131 -5.02 -5.30 -4.45
C ILE A 131 -5.70 -5.82 -5.71
N ALA A 132 -4.89 -6.28 -6.68
CA ALA A 132 -5.43 -6.88 -7.89
C ALA A 132 -6.15 -8.20 -7.58
N PRO A 133 -7.14 -8.59 -8.41
CA PRO A 133 -7.88 -9.84 -8.20
C PRO A 133 -7.02 -11.11 -8.20
N ASP A 134 -5.80 -11.04 -8.71
CA ASP A 134 -4.84 -12.15 -8.69
C ASP A 134 -4.17 -12.37 -7.32
N GLY A 135 -4.33 -11.41 -6.38
CA GLY A 135 -3.70 -11.42 -5.06
C GLY A 135 -2.16 -11.37 -5.09
N LYS A 136 -1.56 -10.94 -6.21
CA LYS A 136 -0.10 -10.93 -6.41
C LYS A 136 0.47 -9.56 -6.73
N THR A 137 -0.37 -8.64 -7.19
CA THR A 137 -0.01 -7.27 -7.50
C THR A 137 -0.89 -6.31 -6.72
N ALA A 138 -0.36 -5.15 -6.36
CA ALA A 138 -1.09 -4.13 -5.66
C ALA A 138 -0.52 -2.74 -5.97
N TRP A 139 -1.33 -1.73 -5.73
CA TRP A 139 -0.93 -0.32 -5.81
C TRP A 139 -1.23 0.36 -4.49
N GLY A 140 -0.45 1.38 -4.17
CA GLY A 140 -0.67 2.14 -2.95
C GLY A 140 -0.24 3.58 -3.07
N ARG A 141 -1.15 4.47 -2.69
CA ARG A 141 -0.91 5.90 -2.55
C ARG A 141 -0.65 6.25 -1.11
N TRP A 142 0.38 7.07 -0.87
CA TRP A 142 0.77 7.51 0.46
C TRP A 142 1.13 8.99 0.44
N ARG A 143 0.84 9.68 1.52
CA ARG A 143 1.39 11.01 1.74
C ARG A 143 2.69 10.89 2.53
N ALA A 144 3.75 11.52 2.05
CA ALA A 144 4.93 11.78 2.86
C ALA A 144 4.85 13.16 3.50
N PHE A 145 5.23 13.24 4.76
CA PHE A 145 5.56 14.51 5.42
C PHE A 145 6.93 14.36 6.06
N GLU A 146 7.83 15.26 5.74
CA GLU A 146 9.25 15.06 5.95
C GLU A 146 9.88 16.22 6.72
N GLN A 147 10.82 15.88 7.56
CA GLN A 147 11.65 16.83 8.29
C GLN A 147 13.11 16.43 8.11
N PHE A 148 13.91 17.35 7.57
CA PHE A 148 15.34 17.12 7.38
C PHE A 148 16.11 18.24 8.02
N GLY A 149 17.24 17.89 8.61
CA GLY A 149 18.11 18.91 9.11
C GLY A 149 19.29 18.40 9.88
N MET A 150 20.13 19.35 10.19
CA MET A 150 21.29 19.19 11.05
C MET A 150 21.27 20.34 12.06
N LEU A 151 21.33 20.01 13.33
CA LEU A 151 21.30 20.97 14.42
C LEU A 151 22.29 22.11 14.17
N HIS A 152 21.83 23.36 14.27
CA HIS A 152 22.56 24.60 14.02
C HIS A 152 23.11 24.84 12.59
N LYS A 153 22.76 23.98 11.63
CA LYS A 153 23.22 24.10 10.23
C LYS A 153 22.09 24.32 9.24
N ALA A 154 21.10 23.46 9.24
CA ALA A 154 19.98 23.53 8.29
C ALA A 154 18.76 22.81 8.84
N ALA A 155 17.58 23.27 8.48
CA ALA A 155 16.33 22.56 8.73
C ALA A 155 15.36 22.80 7.57
N GLN A 156 14.63 21.76 7.18
CA GLN A 156 13.72 21.76 6.04
C GLN A 156 12.46 20.98 6.35
N TRP A 157 11.34 21.42 5.75
CA TRP A 157 10.12 20.66 5.60
C TRP A 157 10.03 20.12 4.20
N GLY A 158 9.50 18.90 4.07
CA GLY A 158 9.16 18.29 2.80
C GLY A 158 7.76 17.72 2.81
N GLU A 159 7.13 17.69 1.66
CA GLU A 159 5.86 17.00 1.44
C GLU A 159 5.80 16.48 0.01
N GLY A 160 5.14 15.33 -0.13
CA GLY A 160 4.87 14.75 -1.42
C GLY A 160 3.94 13.54 -1.34
N THR A 161 3.75 12.93 -2.50
CA THR A 161 2.86 11.77 -2.65
C THR A 161 3.64 10.61 -3.26
N TYR A 162 3.53 9.44 -2.65
CA TYR A 162 3.92 8.18 -3.27
C TYR A 162 2.77 7.61 -4.10
N GLU A 163 3.09 7.08 -5.27
CA GLU A 163 2.30 6.17 -6.09
C GLU A 163 3.16 4.94 -6.35
N ASN A 164 2.94 3.91 -5.57
CA ASN A 164 3.78 2.73 -5.55
C ASN A 164 3.07 1.52 -6.16
N GLU A 165 3.87 0.61 -6.71
CA GLU A 165 3.44 -0.71 -7.12
C GLU A 165 4.11 -1.75 -6.22
N TYR A 166 3.36 -2.78 -5.84
CA TYR A 166 3.81 -3.88 -5.00
C TYR A 166 3.61 -5.21 -5.69
N VAL A 167 4.47 -6.16 -5.39
CA VAL A 167 4.39 -7.54 -5.91
C VAL A 167 4.56 -8.53 -4.77
N LYS A 168 3.82 -9.64 -4.83
CA LYS A 168 3.97 -10.75 -3.90
C LYS A 168 4.85 -11.83 -4.52
N GLU A 169 6.07 -11.98 -4.00
CA GLU A 169 7.05 -13.00 -4.39
C GLU A 169 7.20 -14.01 -3.25
N ASP A 170 7.02 -15.28 -3.54
CA ASP A 170 7.13 -16.38 -2.57
C ASP A 170 6.28 -16.15 -1.29
N GLY A 171 5.10 -15.57 -1.47
CA GLY A 171 4.16 -15.25 -0.38
C GLY A 171 4.48 -13.98 0.40
N VAL A 172 5.52 -13.22 0.03
CA VAL A 172 5.96 -11.99 0.70
C VAL A 172 5.76 -10.78 -0.21
N TRP A 173 5.10 -9.74 0.30
CA TRP A 173 4.95 -8.47 -0.41
C TRP A 173 6.25 -7.69 -0.43
N LYS A 174 6.58 -7.12 -1.58
CA LYS A 174 7.76 -6.30 -1.84
C LYS A 174 7.41 -5.08 -2.68
N ILE A 175 8.23 -4.04 -2.61
CA ILE A 175 8.09 -2.85 -3.43
C ILE A 175 8.58 -3.18 -4.85
N LYS A 176 7.66 -3.14 -5.82
CA LYS A 176 7.98 -3.31 -7.25
C LYS A 176 8.39 -2.00 -7.90
N LYS A 177 7.69 -0.92 -7.56
CA LYS A 177 8.01 0.43 -8.00
C LYS A 177 7.69 1.40 -6.87
N LEU A 178 8.68 2.16 -6.47
CA LEU A 178 8.49 3.29 -5.59
C LEU A 178 8.62 4.56 -6.42
N HIS A 179 7.54 5.36 -6.49
CA HIS A 179 7.55 6.64 -7.16
C HIS A 179 7.08 7.73 -6.21
N TYR A 180 7.98 8.62 -5.84
CA TYR A 180 7.73 9.76 -5.00
C TYR A 180 7.60 11.04 -5.82
N TYR A 181 6.38 11.58 -5.87
CA TYR A 181 6.07 12.88 -6.44
C TYR A 181 6.23 13.95 -5.36
N MET A 182 7.29 14.68 -5.42
CA MET A 182 7.60 15.75 -4.49
C MET A 182 6.68 16.95 -4.73
N THR A 183 6.02 17.45 -3.68
CA THR A 183 5.25 18.69 -3.74
C THR A 183 6.14 19.88 -3.48
N TYR A 184 6.89 19.84 -2.37
CA TYR A 184 7.86 20.88 -2.03
C TYR A 184 8.95 20.34 -1.09
N TYR A 185 10.11 21.01 -1.12
CA TYR A 185 11.02 21.17 0.01
C TYR A 185 11.15 22.66 0.30
N VAL A 186 11.08 23.04 1.56
CA VAL A 186 11.14 24.46 2.00
C VAL A 186 12.06 24.59 3.21
N ASP A 187 12.71 25.74 3.30
CA ASP A 187 13.47 26.09 4.48
C ASP A 187 12.56 26.21 5.72
N TYR A 188 12.96 25.63 6.83
CA TYR A 188 12.18 25.60 8.07
C TYR A 188 11.79 26.98 8.58
N TYR A 189 12.72 27.96 8.51
CA TYR A 189 12.52 29.30 9.04
C TYR A 189 11.71 30.21 8.11
N LYS A 190 11.77 29.94 6.79
CA LYS A 190 10.99 30.68 5.80
C LYS A 190 9.58 30.13 5.66
N GLY A 191 9.43 28.80 5.77
CA GLY A 191 8.15 28.13 5.54
C GLY A 191 7.75 28.08 4.07
N TRP A 192 6.63 27.45 3.79
CA TRP A 192 6.14 27.20 2.42
C TRP A 192 5.57 28.46 1.75
N ASP A 193 5.13 29.46 2.51
CA ASP A 193 4.59 30.72 1.99
C ASP A 193 5.66 31.63 1.35
N GLN A 194 6.93 31.36 1.59
CA GLN A 194 8.08 32.07 0.98
C GLN A 194 8.64 31.32 -0.24
N GLY A 195 7.95 30.29 -0.71
CA GLY A 195 8.37 29.47 -1.83
C GLY A 195 9.22 28.28 -1.47
N GLY A 196 9.39 27.36 -2.44
CA GLY A 196 10.11 26.12 -2.27
C GLY A 196 11.59 26.19 -2.71
N LEU A 197 12.32 25.14 -2.34
CA LEU A 197 13.64 24.87 -2.89
C LEU A 197 13.51 24.29 -4.30
N PRO A 198 14.54 24.45 -5.16
CA PRO A 198 14.53 23.82 -6.48
C PRO A 198 14.37 22.30 -6.40
N ALA A 199 13.67 21.73 -7.38
CA ALA A 199 13.57 20.29 -7.51
C ALA A 199 14.97 19.66 -7.66
N PRO A 200 15.30 18.60 -6.92
CA PRO A 200 16.56 17.90 -7.09
C PRO A 200 16.55 17.13 -8.43
N GLY A 201 17.53 17.41 -9.26
CA GLY A 201 17.78 16.68 -10.50
C GLY A 201 18.62 15.41 -10.30
N PRO A 202 19.02 14.76 -11.42
CA PRO A 202 19.88 13.59 -11.41
C PRO A 202 21.19 13.81 -10.65
N LEU A 203 21.65 12.79 -9.93
CA LEU A 203 22.93 12.83 -9.25
C LEU A 203 24.05 12.73 -10.29
N LYS A 204 25.05 13.64 -10.22
CA LYS A 204 26.18 13.65 -11.17
C LYS A 204 27.11 12.45 -10.98
N ASP A 205 27.39 12.11 -9.71
CA ASP A 205 28.35 11.05 -9.36
C ASP A 205 27.71 9.65 -9.37
N PHE A 206 26.39 9.60 -9.38
CA PHE A 206 25.63 8.36 -9.48
C PHE A 206 24.37 8.59 -10.33
N PRO A 207 24.50 8.65 -11.67
CA PRO A 207 23.39 8.93 -12.55
C PRO A 207 22.34 7.81 -12.53
N PRO A 208 21.06 8.13 -12.78
CA PRO A 208 20.00 7.13 -12.86
C PRO A 208 20.14 6.27 -14.14
N ASP A 209 19.51 5.10 -14.16
CA ASP A 209 19.46 4.22 -15.34
C ASP A 209 18.57 4.79 -16.44
N GLN A 210 17.53 5.54 -16.05
CA GLN A 210 16.58 6.15 -16.96
C GLN A 210 16.23 7.56 -16.49
N PRO A 211 15.88 8.47 -17.42
CA PRO A 211 15.38 9.78 -17.03
C PRO A 211 14.09 9.64 -16.20
N THR A 212 13.71 10.72 -15.52
CA THR A 212 12.43 10.77 -14.82
C THR A 212 11.27 10.47 -15.76
N THR A 213 10.32 9.67 -15.29
CA THR A 213 9.18 9.23 -16.12
C THR A 213 8.13 10.33 -16.30
N VAL A 214 8.07 11.30 -15.40
CA VAL A 214 7.12 12.42 -15.45
C VAL A 214 7.86 13.73 -15.18
N GLN A 215 7.71 14.68 -16.10
CA GLN A 215 8.21 16.05 -15.91
C GLN A 215 7.12 16.91 -15.29
N TYR A 216 7.43 17.54 -14.16
CA TYR A 216 6.50 18.45 -13.47
C TYR A 216 7.30 19.52 -12.71
N LYS A 217 6.60 20.51 -12.21
CA LYS A 217 7.18 21.54 -11.37
C LYS A 217 6.64 21.41 -9.96
N LEU A 218 7.50 21.75 -9.00
CA LEU A 218 7.15 21.78 -7.58
C LEU A 218 6.31 23.03 -7.25
N PHE A 219 5.71 23.04 -6.06
CA PHE A 219 5.09 24.23 -5.50
C PHE A 219 6.01 25.47 -5.67
N PRO A 220 5.46 26.64 -6.13
CA PRO A 220 4.04 27.00 -6.19
C PRO A 220 3.28 26.56 -7.44
N ASP A 221 3.91 25.87 -8.41
CA ASP A 221 3.18 25.28 -9.50
C ASP A 221 2.25 24.15 -9.00
N VAL A 222 1.18 23.89 -9.74
CA VAL A 222 0.22 22.83 -9.40
C VAL A 222 0.49 21.60 -10.23
N PHE A 223 0.78 20.50 -9.59
CA PHE A 223 0.86 19.19 -10.20
C PHE A 223 0.00 18.19 -9.44
N VAL A 224 -0.74 17.37 -10.16
CA VAL A 224 -1.57 16.31 -9.58
C VAL A 224 -0.99 14.97 -10.01
N PRO A 225 -0.33 14.22 -9.09
CA PRO A 225 0.14 12.89 -9.40
C PRO A 225 -1.02 11.98 -9.85
N PRO A 226 -0.81 11.09 -10.82
CA PRO A 226 -1.86 10.19 -11.29
C PRO A 226 -2.41 9.35 -10.13
N TYR A 227 -3.70 9.06 -10.18
CA TYR A 227 -4.35 8.18 -9.21
C TYR A 227 -4.40 6.76 -9.80
N HIS A 228 -4.02 5.73 -9.02
CA HIS A 228 -4.22 4.35 -9.39
C HIS A 228 -5.65 3.86 -9.13
N TYR A 229 -6.42 4.60 -8.35
CA TYR A 229 -7.80 4.27 -7.95
C TYR A 229 -8.82 5.27 -8.49
N LYS A 230 -10.05 4.82 -8.58
CA LYS A 230 -11.23 5.63 -8.91
C LYS A 230 -11.87 6.20 -7.65
N ASN A 231 -12.74 7.18 -7.82
CA ASN A 231 -13.52 7.71 -6.71
C ASN A 231 -14.33 6.55 -6.06
N PRO A 232 -14.17 6.28 -4.75
CA PRO A 232 -14.78 5.12 -4.10
C PRO A 232 -16.30 5.21 -3.96
N VAL A 233 -16.89 6.40 -4.20
CA VAL A 233 -18.33 6.62 -4.12
C VAL A 233 -18.97 6.54 -5.50
N THR A 234 -18.35 7.16 -6.51
CA THR A 234 -18.96 7.27 -7.84
C THR A 234 -18.41 6.27 -8.85
N GLY A 235 -17.28 5.62 -8.57
CA GLY A 235 -16.60 4.68 -9.46
C GLY A 235 -15.95 5.33 -10.70
N LYS A 236 -15.88 6.66 -10.75
CA LYS A 236 -15.32 7.43 -11.88
C LYS A 236 -13.90 7.85 -11.60
#